data_d610a5ca49e95eb1211c3b44180453dc
#
_entry.id   d610a5ca49e95eb1211c3b44180453dc
#
_cell.length_a   1.000
_cell.length_b   1.000
_cell.length_c   1.000
_cell.angle_alpha   90.00
_cell.angle_beta   90.00
_cell.angle_gamma   90.00
#
_symmetry.space_group_name_H-M   'P 1'
#
loop_
_entity.id
_entity.type
_entity.pdbx_description
1 polymer ?
#
loop_
_entity_poly.entity_id
_entity_poly.type
_entity_poly.pdbx_seq_one_letter_code
_entity_poly.pdbx_strand_id
1 'polypeptide(L)'
;MWDNFFFIGLPYIAILMFIGGIIYRSFSGIMGRYRGKWDISVRGDYLWTTRSTGFFGRASIGPASLCLHWGLIILFVTHVVGFIGGAYNLGSWIEFFKWVGLGGGIVFLYGASWAFLRRIFIPQVRAMSTPDDYILLLFLILIAGLGVYQAAI
;
A
#
# COMPACT_ATOMS: atom_id res chain seq x y z
N MET A 1 25.83 14.88 6.69
CA MET A 1 25.41 13.96 7.79
C MET A 1 23.94 13.59 7.66
N TRP A 2 23.02 14.57 7.47
CA TRP A 2 21.59 14.32 7.30
C TRP A 2 21.26 13.55 6.02
N ASP A 3 21.95 13.81 4.90
CA ASP A 3 21.74 13.11 3.63
C ASP A 3 22.00 11.61 3.76
N ASN A 4 23.07 11.21 4.45
CA ASN A 4 23.37 9.80 4.70
C ASN A 4 22.29 9.14 5.58
N PHE A 5 21.73 9.88 6.52
CA PHE A 5 20.62 9.36 7.34
C PHE A 5 19.37 9.16 6.49
N PHE A 6 18.95 10.17 5.71
CA PHE A 6 17.72 10.11 4.93
C PHE A 6 17.80 9.16 3.73
N PHE A 7 18.94 9.13 3.03
CA PHE A 7 19.05 8.35 1.79
C PHE A 7 19.69 6.96 1.99
N ILE A 8 20.40 6.74 3.08
CA ILE A 8 21.01 5.45 3.38
C ILE A 8 20.36 4.81 4.60
N GLY A 9 20.34 5.49 5.75
CA GLY A 9 19.88 4.89 7.01
C GLY A 9 18.37 4.64 7.06
N LEU A 10 17.58 5.63 6.70
CA LEU A 10 16.12 5.58 6.80
C LEU A 10 15.48 4.46 5.96
N PRO A 11 15.91 4.18 4.71
CA PRO A 11 15.37 3.07 3.93
C PRO A 11 15.58 1.71 4.59
N TYR A 12 16.75 1.46 5.18
CA TYR A 12 17.00 0.20 5.88
C TYR A 12 16.14 0.07 7.14
N ILE A 13 16.01 1.15 7.91
CA ILE A 13 15.13 1.18 9.07
C ILE A 13 13.68 0.90 8.65
N ALA A 14 13.21 1.51 7.58
CA ALA A 14 11.86 1.30 7.05
C ALA A 14 11.62 -0.17 6.64
N ILE A 15 12.57 -0.79 5.95
CA ILE A 15 12.50 -2.21 5.55
C ILE A 15 12.48 -3.10 6.80
N LEU A 16 13.35 -2.85 7.78
CA LEU A 16 13.38 -3.62 9.03
C LEU A 16 12.07 -3.50 9.80
N MET A 17 11.50 -2.29 9.90
CA MET A 17 10.20 -2.07 10.54
C MET A 17 9.07 -2.75 9.76
N PHE A 18 9.10 -2.74 8.43
CA PHE A 18 8.11 -3.41 7.60
C PHE A 18 8.14 -4.93 7.81
N ILE A 19 9.31 -5.55 7.66
CA ILE A 19 9.49 -6.99 7.87
C ILE A 19 9.16 -7.37 9.32
N GLY A 20 9.68 -6.65 10.28
CA GLY A 20 9.43 -6.87 11.70
C GLY A 20 7.95 -6.75 12.05
N GLY A 21 7.24 -5.77 11.47
CA GLY A 21 5.81 -5.58 11.62
C GLY A 21 4.99 -6.75 11.07
N ILE A 22 5.35 -7.26 9.88
CA ILE A 22 4.71 -8.44 9.29
C ILE A 22 4.92 -9.67 10.18
N ILE A 23 6.16 -9.92 10.61
CA ILE A 23 6.51 -11.03 11.50
C ILE A 23 5.73 -10.92 12.81
N TYR A 24 5.78 -9.75 13.47
CA TYR A 24 5.05 -9.51 14.71
C TYR A 24 3.55 -9.77 14.56
N ARG A 25 2.94 -9.27 13.49
CA ARG A 25 1.51 -9.43 13.22
C ARG A 25 1.15 -10.89 12.95
N SER A 26 2.00 -11.64 12.23
CA SER A 26 1.82 -13.06 11.98
C SER A 26 1.91 -13.88 13.26
N PHE A 27 2.91 -13.61 14.09
CA PHE A 27 3.07 -14.28 15.39
C PHE A 27 1.93 -13.94 16.36
N SER A 28 1.50 -12.68 16.40
CA SER A 28 0.38 -12.25 17.24
C SER A 28 -0.92 -12.95 16.85
N GLY A 29 -1.15 -13.16 15.55
CA GLY A 29 -2.27 -13.94 15.04
C GLY A 29 -2.23 -15.41 15.48
N ILE A 30 -1.05 -16.05 15.41
CA ILE A 30 -0.85 -17.43 15.86
C ILE A 30 -1.04 -17.54 17.38
N MET A 31 -0.43 -16.65 18.17
CA MET A 31 -0.59 -16.63 19.63
C MET A 31 -2.03 -16.32 20.06
N GLY A 32 -2.75 -15.45 19.34
CA GLY A 32 -4.16 -15.17 19.57
C GLY A 32 -5.02 -16.40 19.45
N ARG A 33 -4.72 -17.27 18.48
CA ARG A 33 -5.41 -18.56 18.30
C ARG A 33 -5.25 -19.47 19.52
N TYR A 34 -4.07 -19.53 20.11
CA TYR A 34 -3.81 -20.34 21.31
C TYR A 34 -4.44 -19.77 22.58
N ARG A 35 -4.67 -18.46 22.65
CA ARG A 35 -5.28 -17.79 23.81
C ARG A 35 -6.81 -17.73 23.79
N GLY A 36 -7.47 -18.29 22.78
CA GLY A 36 -8.92 -18.32 22.66
C GLY A 36 -9.57 -16.92 22.51
N LYS A 37 -8.79 -15.88 22.25
CA LYS A 37 -9.30 -14.53 21.98
C LYS A 37 -9.85 -14.46 20.57
N TRP A 38 -11.06 -13.93 20.44
CA TRP A 38 -11.73 -13.67 19.17
C TRP A 38 -11.12 -12.44 18.49
N ASP A 39 -9.92 -12.59 17.96
CA ASP A 39 -9.32 -11.59 17.11
C ASP A 39 -9.63 -11.94 15.64
N ILE A 40 -9.86 -10.92 14.81
CA ILE A 40 -10.09 -11.07 13.37
C ILE A 40 -8.96 -11.83 12.71
N SER A 41 -7.74 -11.69 13.20
CA SER A 41 -6.55 -12.43 12.77
C SER A 41 -6.65 -13.95 13.01
N VAL A 42 -7.47 -14.40 13.95
CA VAL A 42 -7.62 -15.83 14.30
C VAL A 42 -8.53 -16.57 13.32
N ARG A 43 -9.39 -15.86 12.59
CA ARG A 43 -10.34 -16.47 11.64
C ARG A 43 -9.71 -16.97 10.35
N GLY A 44 -8.45 -16.68 10.09
CA GLY A 44 -7.80 -17.03 8.82
C GLY A 44 -8.24 -16.15 7.65
N ASP A 45 -9.27 -15.34 7.81
CA ASP A 45 -9.86 -14.50 6.75
C ASP A 45 -9.21 -13.12 6.69
N TYR A 46 -8.28 -12.81 7.59
CA TYR A 46 -7.69 -11.47 7.72
C TYR A 46 -6.92 -11.01 6.46
N LEU A 47 -6.48 -11.97 5.64
CA LEU A 47 -5.82 -11.67 4.37
C LEU A 47 -6.79 -11.11 3.32
N TRP A 48 -8.07 -11.44 3.42
CA TRP A 48 -9.08 -11.17 2.41
C TRP A 48 -10.20 -10.25 2.88
N THR A 49 -10.27 -9.98 4.18
CA THR A 49 -11.29 -9.12 4.77
C THR A 49 -10.67 -7.92 5.46
N THR A 50 -11.22 -6.74 5.20
CA THR A 50 -10.93 -5.52 5.96
C THR A 50 -12.10 -5.21 6.88
N ARG A 51 -11.92 -4.34 7.88
CA ARG A 51 -13.00 -3.88 8.76
C ARG A 51 -14.20 -3.33 7.98
N SER A 52 -13.95 -2.76 6.81
CA SER A 52 -14.96 -2.16 5.95
C SER A 52 -15.54 -3.09 4.88
N THR A 53 -15.09 -4.33 4.77
CA THR A 53 -15.59 -5.34 3.82
C THR A 53 -16.66 -6.24 4.40
N GLY A 54 -17.09 -6.02 5.64
CA GLY A 54 -18.25 -6.65 6.23
C GLY A 54 -19.54 -6.35 5.44
N PHE A 55 -20.66 -6.58 6.02
CA PHE A 55 -22.00 -6.58 5.39
C PHE A 55 -22.32 -5.41 4.44
N PHE A 56 -21.77 -4.21 4.70
CA PHE A 56 -22.15 -2.98 3.98
C PHE A 56 -21.12 -2.44 2.99
N GLY A 57 -19.93 -3.02 2.90
CA GLY A 57 -18.84 -2.38 2.18
C GLY A 57 -18.36 -3.06 0.92
N ARG A 58 -18.80 -4.28 0.65
CA ARG A 58 -18.19 -5.15 -0.38
C ARG A 58 -18.37 -4.62 -1.80
N ALA A 59 -19.57 -4.17 -2.14
CA ALA A 59 -19.87 -3.69 -3.48
C ALA A 59 -19.16 -2.37 -3.82
N SER A 60 -18.97 -1.50 -2.84
CA SER A 60 -18.38 -0.17 -3.06
C SER A 60 -16.84 -0.17 -3.04
N ILE A 61 -16.19 -1.21 -2.50
CA ILE A 61 -14.73 -1.27 -2.42
C ILE A 61 -14.10 -2.12 -3.53
N GLY A 62 -14.86 -3.00 -4.17
CA GLY A 62 -14.33 -3.95 -5.15
C GLY A 62 -13.43 -3.33 -6.20
N PRO A 63 -13.89 -2.36 -6.99
CA PRO A 63 -13.09 -1.69 -8.02
C PRO A 63 -11.88 -0.96 -7.44
N ALA A 64 -12.07 -0.24 -6.33
CA ALA A 64 -10.98 0.49 -5.69
C ALA A 64 -9.90 -0.45 -5.13
N SER A 65 -10.31 -1.56 -4.54
CA SER A 65 -9.39 -2.57 -4.01
C SER A 65 -8.56 -3.21 -5.13
N LEU A 66 -9.19 -3.53 -6.25
CA LEU A 66 -8.48 -4.06 -7.43
C LEU A 66 -7.45 -3.05 -7.94
N CYS A 67 -7.85 -1.79 -8.11
CA CYS A 67 -6.94 -0.72 -8.56
C CYS A 67 -5.78 -0.51 -7.58
N LEU A 68 -6.05 -0.51 -6.27
CA LEU A 68 -5.00 -0.42 -5.25
C LEU A 68 -4.00 -1.57 -5.34
N HIS A 69 -4.48 -2.81 -5.37
CA HIS A 69 -3.59 -3.96 -5.35
C HIS A 69 -2.82 -4.12 -6.66
N TRP A 70 -3.49 -4.00 -7.80
CA TRP A 70 -2.80 -4.10 -9.10
C TRP A 70 -1.85 -2.93 -9.33
N GLY A 71 -2.26 -1.71 -8.98
CA GLY A 71 -1.39 -0.55 -9.02
C GLY A 71 -0.14 -0.73 -8.16
N LEU A 72 -0.31 -1.25 -6.93
CA LEU A 72 0.80 -1.52 -6.01
C LEU A 72 1.75 -2.61 -6.55
N ILE A 73 1.20 -3.70 -7.10
CA ILE A 73 2.00 -4.79 -7.69
C ILE A 73 2.81 -4.26 -8.88
N ILE A 74 2.18 -3.50 -9.77
CA ILE A 74 2.87 -2.89 -10.91
C ILE A 74 3.97 -1.95 -10.41
N LEU A 75 3.69 -1.07 -9.48
CA LEU A 75 4.68 -0.17 -8.88
C LEU A 75 5.84 -0.93 -8.24
N PHE A 76 5.55 -1.98 -7.48
CA PHE A 76 6.59 -2.81 -6.86
C PHE A 76 7.49 -3.45 -7.92
N VAL A 77 6.90 -4.08 -8.93
CA VAL A 77 7.66 -4.71 -10.03
C VAL A 77 8.49 -3.68 -10.78
N THR A 78 7.92 -2.53 -11.11
CA THR A 78 8.65 -1.47 -11.84
C THR A 78 9.81 -0.90 -11.03
N HIS A 79 9.68 -0.73 -9.73
CA HIS A 79 10.78 -0.25 -8.89
C HIS A 79 11.89 -1.29 -8.78
N VAL A 80 11.54 -2.57 -8.55
CA VAL A 80 12.54 -3.63 -8.41
C VAL A 80 13.25 -3.90 -9.74
N VAL A 81 12.49 -4.08 -10.82
CA VAL A 81 13.06 -4.42 -12.13
C VAL A 81 13.66 -3.21 -12.81
N GLY A 82 13.09 -2.02 -12.63
CA GLY A 82 13.66 -0.76 -13.09
C GLY A 82 15.00 -0.44 -12.42
N PHE A 83 15.15 -0.73 -11.13
CA PHE A 83 16.42 -0.58 -10.41
C PHE A 83 17.53 -1.45 -10.99
N ILE A 84 17.21 -2.67 -11.41
CA ILE A 84 18.19 -3.55 -12.10
C ILE A 84 18.68 -2.87 -13.38
N GLY A 85 17.79 -2.30 -14.19
CA GLY A 85 18.15 -1.54 -15.38
C GLY A 85 19.06 -0.34 -15.09
N GLY A 86 18.81 0.36 -13.98
CA GLY A 86 19.64 1.46 -13.49
C GLY A 86 21.04 0.99 -13.10
N ALA A 87 21.14 -0.14 -12.41
CA ALA A 87 22.44 -0.71 -11.99
C ALA A 87 23.32 -1.14 -13.18
N TYR A 88 22.72 -1.57 -14.28
CA TYR A 88 23.42 -1.96 -15.51
C TYR A 88 23.44 -0.86 -16.58
N ASN A 89 22.97 0.36 -16.28
CA ASN A 89 22.94 1.51 -17.17
C ASN A 89 22.21 1.26 -18.52
N LEU A 90 21.10 0.53 -18.47
CA LEU A 90 20.26 0.19 -19.63
C LEU A 90 19.19 1.28 -19.86
N GLY A 91 19.50 2.31 -20.65
CA GLY A 91 18.62 3.46 -20.86
C GLY A 91 17.21 3.11 -21.36
N SER A 92 17.09 2.29 -22.41
CA SER A 92 15.80 1.86 -22.96
C SER A 92 14.95 1.07 -21.96
N TRP A 93 15.61 0.30 -21.09
CA TRP A 93 14.96 -0.46 -20.02
C TRP A 93 14.35 0.47 -18.97
N ILE A 94 15.12 1.47 -18.55
CA ILE A 94 14.68 2.48 -17.58
C ILE A 94 13.48 3.23 -18.12
N GLU A 95 13.54 3.67 -19.38
CA GLU A 95 12.46 4.40 -20.03
C GLU A 95 11.17 3.57 -20.14
N PHE A 96 11.27 2.31 -20.53
CA PHE A 96 10.13 1.40 -20.58
C PHE A 96 9.47 1.27 -19.20
N PHE A 97 10.26 0.99 -18.15
CA PHE A 97 9.72 0.85 -16.80
C PHE A 97 9.23 2.16 -16.19
N LYS A 98 9.74 3.32 -16.61
CA LYS A 98 9.19 4.63 -16.28
C LYS A 98 7.72 4.73 -16.71
N TRP A 99 7.41 4.37 -17.96
CA TRP A 99 6.05 4.40 -18.49
C TRP A 99 5.12 3.38 -17.83
N VAL A 100 5.60 2.18 -17.61
CA VAL A 100 4.83 1.15 -16.87
C VAL A 100 4.55 1.60 -15.45
N GLY A 101 5.54 2.19 -14.77
CA GLY A 101 5.40 2.76 -13.44
C GLY A 101 4.42 3.93 -13.38
N LEU A 102 4.44 4.80 -14.38
CA LEU A 102 3.47 5.90 -14.51
C LEU A 102 2.04 5.36 -14.60
N GLY A 103 1.81 4.37 -15.45
CA GLY A 103 0.49 3.71 -15.57
C GLY A 103 0.04 3.05 -14.26
N GLY A 104 0.93 2.29 -13.62
CA GLY A 104 0.69 1.67 -12.32
C GLY A 104 0.40 2.70 -11.22
N GLY A 105 1.13 3.82 -11.23
CA GLY A 105 0.94 4.93 -10.30
C GLY A 105 -0.42 5.60 -10.43
N ILE A 106 -0.88 5.83 -11.65
CA ILE A 106 -2.21 6.41 -11.92
C ILE A 106 -3.32 5.45 -11.42
N VAL A 107 -3.20 4.16 -11.73
CA VAL A 107 -4.17 3.15 -11.27
C VAL A 107 -4.21 3.07 -9.75
N PHE A 108 -3.04 3.08 -9.11
CA PHE A 108 -2.92 3.09 -7.65
C PHE A 108 -3.53 4.36 -7.05
N LEU A 109 -3.21 5.51 -7.60
CA LEU A 109 -3.72 6.82 -7.14
C LEU A 109 -5.24 6.90 -7.22
N TYR A 110 -5.83 6.40 -8.31
CA TYR A 110 -7.27 6.28 -8.45
C TYR A 110 -7.87 5.40 -7.33
N GLY A 111 -7.31 4.21 -7.11
CA GLY A 111 -7.78 3.29 -6.08
C GLY A 111 -7.67 3.87 -4.66
N ALA A 112 -6.55 4.54 -4.35
CA ALA A 112 -6.32 5.19 -3.06
C ALA A 112 -7.27 6.36 -2.83
N SER A 113 -7.47 7.20 -3.85
CA SER A 113 -8.38 8.33 -3.80
C SER A 113 -9.83 7.87 -3.60
N TRP A 114 -10.26 6.84 -4.32
CA TRP A 114 -11.59 6.26 -4.15
C TRP A 114 -11.78 5.68 -2.75
N ALA A 115 -10.80 4.94 -2.23
CA ALA A 115 -10.84 4.40 -0.89
C ALA A 115 -10.93 5.50 0.18
N PHE A 116 -10.25 6.63 -0.03
CA PHE A 116 -10.31 7.80 0.85
C PHE A 116 -11.69 8.48 0.80
N LEU A 117 -12.18 8.79 -0.41
CA LEU A 117 -13.48 9.44 -0.61
C LEU A 117 -14.63 8.61 -0.07
N ARG A 118 -14.56 7.29 -0.27
CA ARG A 118 -15.54 6.35 0.29
C ARG A 118 -15.67 6.47 1.81
N ARG A 119 -14.55 6.67 2.52
CA ARG A 119 -14.57 6.86 3.98
C ARG A 119 -15.20 8.18 4.41
N ILE A 120 -15.17 9.18 3.55
CA ILE A 120 -15.77 10.49 3.82
C ILE A 120 -17.27 10.44 3.53
N PHE A 121 -17.67 9.90 2.38
CA PHE A 121 -19.04 10.02 1.87
C PHE A 121 -19.98 8.91 2.31
N ILE A 122 -19.49 7.71 2.62
CA ILE A 122 -20.34 6.59 3.05
C ILE A 122 -20.39 6.51 4.57
N PRO A 123 -21.55 6.84 5.20
CA PRO A 123 -21.66 6.93 6.66
C PRO A 123 -21.28 5.63 7.38
N GLN A 124 -21.65 4.47 6.83
CA GLN A 124 -21.36 3.16 7.42
C GLN A 124 -19.86 2.88 7.43
N VAL A 125 -19.15 3.26 6.37
CA VAL A 125 -17.70 3.10 6.27
C VAL A 125 -17.00 4.10 7.20
N ARG A 126 -17.48 5.33 7.24
CA ARG A 126 -16.97 6.37 8.14
C ARG A 126 -17.08 5.97 9.60
N ALA A 127 -18.20 5.36 10.01
CA ALA A 127 -18.42 4.90 11.39
C ALA A 127 -17.42 3.80 11.82
N MET A 128 -16.91 3.02 10.87
CA MET A 128 -15.93 1.96 11.13
C MET A 128 -14.48 2.39 10.89
N SER A 129 -14.25 3.61 10.41
CA SER A 129 -12.93 4.13 10.10
C SER A 129 -12.31 4.80 11.31
N THR A 130 -11.02 4.53 11.51
CA THR A 130 -10.20 5.19 12.54
C THR A 130 -9.44 6.37 11.94
N PRO A 131 -8.96 7.34 12.73
CA PRO A 131 -8.11 8.43 12.24
C PRO A 131 -6.89 7.93 11.46
N ASP A 132 -6.30 6.81 11.90
CA ASP A 132 -5.14 6.19 11.25
C ASP A 132 -5.43 5.78 9.79
N ASP A 133 -6.66 5.34 9.50
CA ASP A 133 -7.06 4.97 8.15
C ASP A 133 -7.03 6.17 7.19
N TYR A 134 -7.41 7.36 7.69
CA TYR A 134 -7.39 8.60 6.90
C TYR A 134 -5.96 9.08 6.68
N ILE A 135 -5.15 9.09 7.74
CA ILE A 135 -3.76 9.51 7.70
C ILE A 135 -2.98 8.63 6.72
N LEU A 136 -3.13 7.30 6.85
CA LEU A 136 -2.46 6.34 5.96
C LEU A 136 -2.82 6.58 4.49
N LEU A 137 -4.11 6.69 4.17
CA LEU A 137 -4.56 6.92 2.80
C LEU A 137 -4.09 8.26 2.25
N LEU A 138 -4.09 9.31 3.07
CA LEU A 138 -3.58 10.62 2.68
C LEU A 138 -2.09 10.54 2.31
N PHE A 139 -1.27 9.89 3.13
CA PHE A 139 0.14 9.68 2.83
C PHE A 139 0.35 8.86 1.56
N LEU A 140 -0.42 7.81 1.34
CA LEU A 140 -0.35 7.00 0.13
C LEU A 140 -0.70 7.81 -1.13
N ILE A 141 -1.72 8.66 -1.05
CA ILE A 141 -2.11 9.57 -2.15
C ILE A 141 -1.00 10.59 -2.43
N LEU A 142 -0.43 11.18 -1.40
CA LEU A 142 0.67 12.15 -1.54
C LEU A 142 1.91 11.51 -2.18
N ILE A 143 2.34 10.35 -1.68
CA ILE A 143 3.51 9.63 -2.20
C ILE A 143 3.27 9.20 -3.65
N ALA A 144 2.11 8.63 -3.95
CA ALA A 144 1.78 8.22 -5.30
C ALA A 144 1.64 9.42 -6.25
N GLY A 145 1.03 10.51 -5.79
CA GLY A 145 0.91 11.75 -6.55
C GLY A 145 2.26 12.36 -6.91
N LEU A 146 3.18 12.42 -5.96
CA LEU A 146 4.55 12.87 -6.19
C LEU A 146 5.31 11.94 -7.15
N GLY A 147 5.14 10.62 -7.00
CA GLY A 147 5.76 9.65 -7.91
C GLY A 147 5.24 9.76 -9.34
N VAL A 148 3.93 9.93 -9.53
CA VAL A 148 3.31 10.17 -10.85
C VAL A 148 3.79 11.48 -11.45
N TYR A 149 3.84 12.55 -10.65
CA TYR A 149 4.37 13.84 -11.08
C TYR A 149 5.82 13.74 -11.55
N GLN A 150 6.67 13.11 -10.76
CA GLN A 150 8.09 12.92 -11.08
C GLN A 150 8.30 12.04 -12.33
N ALA A 151 7.48 11.03 -12.55
CA ALA A 151 7.55 10.17 -13.73
C ALA A 151 7.03 10.87 -14.99
N ALA A 152 6.15 11.86 -14.87
CA ALA A 152 5.56 12.58 -15.99
C ALA A 152 6.48 13.70 -16.56
N ILE A 153 7.39 14.23 -15.72
CA ILE A 153 8.38 15.24 -16.12
C ILE A 153 9.65 14.56 -16.67
#